data_ca6669d0e6b53182c4dd5cc872a0e47d
#
_entry.id   ca6669d0e6b53182c4dd5cc872a0e47d
#
_cell.length_a   1.000
_cell.length_b   1.000
_cell.length_c   1.000
_cell.angle_alpha   90.00
_cell.angle_beta   90.00
_cell.angle_gamma   90.00
#
_symmetry.space_group_name_H-M   'P 1'
#
loop_
_entity.id
_entity.type
_entity.pdbx_description
1 polymer ?
#
loop_
_entity_poly.entity_id
_entity_poly.type
_entity_poly.pdbx_seq_one_letter_code
_entity_poly.pdbx_strand_id
1 'polypeptide(L)'
;MARERDKRGRFLRGNTSGDKFKEGNKAACKYDPKYCDMMLTYFRGDERYPQFEEFADMINVTGNTLNNWRAEYEEFNEVYERCHEIQRMKLNKFALLGTFNASYAKFIAVNHHGMSEKVEQKISADEGVEVFVNVKAPN
;
A
#
# COMPACT_ATOMS: atom_id res chain seq x y z
N MET A 1 2.38 -2.99 39.56
CA MET A 1 3.57 -3.65 40.08
C MET A 1 4.82 -2.97 39.58
N ALA A 2 5.66 -2.53 40.48
CA ALA A 2 6.95 -1.96 40.14
C ALA A 2 7.81 -3.05 39.45
N ARG A 3 8.30 -2.74 38.27
CA ARG A 3 9.22 -3.64 37.56
C ARG A 3 10.57 -3.64 38.28
N GLU A 4 10.99 -4.78 38.73
CA GLU A 4 12.28 -4.93 39.40
C GLU A 4 13.41 -4.69 38.39
N ARG A 5 14.30 -3.77 38.74
CA ARG A 5 15.50 -3.46 37.97
C ARG A 5 16.74 -3.77 38.82
N ASP A 6 17.81 -4.17 38.17
CA ASP A 6 19.09 -4.32 38.86
C ASP A 6 19.66 -2.96 39.27
N LYS A 7 20.72 -2.96 40.06
CA LYS A 7 21.39 -1.75 40.56
C LYS A 7 21.93 -0.83 39.45
N ARG A 8 21.93 -1.30 38.17
CA ARG A 8 22.33 -0.55 36.99
C ARG A 8 21.15 -0.14 36.13
N GLY A 9 19.91 -0.28 36.63
CA GLY A 9 18.69 0.11 35.93
C GLY A 9 18.24 -0.84 34.83
N ARG A 10 18.88 -2.00 34.66
CA ARG A 10 18.49 -3.01 33.68
C ARG A 10 17.41 -3.92 34.20
N PHE A 11 16.54 -4.40 33.32
CA PHE A 11 15.51 -5.37 33.69
C PHE A 11 16.13 -6.70 34.10
N LEU A 12 15.64 -7.26 35.21
CA LEU A 12 16.07 -8.55 35.68
C LEU A 12 15.71 -9.67 34.72
N ARG A 13 16.54 -10.71 34.67
CA ARG A 13 16.34 -11.89 33.85
C ARG A 13 15.01 -12.55 34.23
N GLY A 14 14.12 -12.79 33.29
CA GLY A 14 12.79 -13.37 33.53
C GLY A 14 11.62 -12.38 33.42
N ASN A 15 11.89 -11.15 33.02
CA ASN A 15 10.83 -10.17 32.75
C ASN A 15 10.07 -10.53 31.47
N THR A 16 8.89 -11.15 31.63
CA THR A 16 8.04 -11.63 30.55
C THR A 16 7.18 -10.55 29.90
N SER A 17 7.37 -9.28 30.26
CA SER A 17 6.54 -8.20 29.68
C SER A 17 6.71 -8.04 28.17
N GLY A 18 7.87 -8.44 27.62
CA GLY A 18 8.08 -8.50 26.18
C GLY A 18 7.37 -9.67 25.49
N ASP A 19 7.17 -10.77 26.21
CA ASP A 19 6.53 -11.96 25.65
C ASP A 19 5.02 -11.79 25.50
N LYS A 20 4.37 -11.08 26.42
CA LYS A 20 2.94 -10.74 26.30
C LYS A 20 2.66 -9.90 25.05
N PHE A 21 3.57 -9.02 24.70
CA PHE A 21 3.46 -8.22 23.48
C PHE A 21 3.63 -9.08 22.21
N LYS A 22 4.53 -10.06 22.27
CA LYS A 22 4.74 -11.00 21.16
C LYS A 22 3.56 -11.95 20.93
N GLU A 23 2.95 -12.43 22.00
CA GLU A 23 1.76 -13.29 21.92
C GLU A 23 0.56 -12.54 21.37
N GLY A 24 0.32 -11.32 21.79
CA GLY A 24 -0.74 -10.47 21.25
C GLY A 24 -0.56 -10.20 19.74
N ASN A 25 0.65 -9.92 19.32
CA ASN A 25 0.96 -9.70 17.90
C ASN A 25 0.82 -10.98 17.06
N LYS A 26 1.21 -12.12 17.58
CA LYS A 26 1.06 -13.41 16.86
C LYS A 26 -0.41 -13.77 16.64
N ALA A 27 -1.27 -13.54 17.61
CA ALA A 27 -2.70 -13.81 17.49
C ALA A 27 -3.37 -12.84 16.51
N ALA A 28 -2.99 -11.57 16.50
CA ALA A 28 -3.51 -10.55 15.60
C ALA A 28 -3.03 -10.72 14.14
N CYS A 29 -1.88 -11.34 13.94
CA CYS A 29 -1.26 -11.50 12.61
C CYS A 29 -1.54 -12.85 11.97
N LYS A 30 -2.45 -13.65 12.52
CA LYS A 30 -2.75 -14.97 11.96
C LYS A 30 -3.56 -14.83 10.66
N TYR A 31 -3.01 -15.37 9.57
CA TYR A 31 -3.71 -15.44 8.29
C TYR A 31 -4.93 -16.38 8.36
N ASP A 32 -6.00 -15.96 7.70
CA ASP A 32 -7.20 -16.77 7.47
C ASP A 32 -7.67 -16.58 6.02
N PRO A 33 -7.95 -17.65 5.26
CA PRO A 33 -8.44 -17.55 3.88
C PRO A 33 -9.69 -16.68 3.70
N LYS A 34 -10.51 -16.52 4.73
CA LYS A 34 -11.68 -15.62 4.71
C LYS A 34 -11.32 -14.16 4.40
N TYR A 35 -10.09 -13.74 4.69
CA TYR A 35 -9.64 -12.38 4.40
C TYR A 35 -9.58 -12.08 2.90
N CYS A 36 -9.41 -13.09 2.06
CA CYS A 36 -9.50 -12.94 0.61
C CYS A 36 -10.89 -12.45 0.18
N ASP A 37 -11.94 -13.12 0.65
CA ASP A 37 -13.32 -12.73 0.34
C ASP A 37 -13.70 -11.39 0.97
N MET A 38 -13.27 -11.15 2.19
CA MET A 38 -13.49 -9.87 2.89
C MET A 38 -12.84 -8.71 2.12
N MET A 39 -11.62 -8.88 1.63
CA MET A 39 -10.91 -7.86 0.88
C MET A 39 -11.61 -7.57 -0.46
N LEU A 40 -12.00 -8.60 -1.20
CA LEU A 40 -12.76 -8.42 -2.44
C LEU A 40 -14.09 -7.70 -2.21
N THR A 41 -14.81 -8.07 -1.17
CA THR A 41 -16.08 -7.43 -0.81
C THR A 41 -15.89 -5.96 -0.48
N TYR A 42 -14.87 -5.65 0.31
CA TYR A 42 -14.53 -4.27 0.66
C TYR A 42 -14.18 -3.43 -0.57
N PHE A 43 -13.32 -3.94 -1.46
CA PHE A 43 -12.90 -3.19 -2.65
C PHE A 43 -14.01 -3.01 -3.67
N ARG A 44 -14.97 -3.93 -3.74
CA ARG A 44 -16.11 -3.86 -4.67
C ARG A 44 -17.30 -3.06 -4.14
N GLY A 45 -17.47 -3.04 -2.83
CA GLY A 45 -18.72 -2.61 -2.19
C GLY A 45 -18.86 -1.13 -1.92
N ASP A 46 -17.82 -0.33 -2.00
CA ASP A 46 -17.85 1.09 -1.66
C ASP A 46 -17.72 1.98 -2.91
N GLU A 47 -18.45 3.10 -2.92
CA GLU A 47 -18.33 4.14 -3.94
C GLU A 47 -17.09 5.04 -3.75
N ARG A 48 -16.39 4.86 -2.64
CA ARG A 48 -15.13 5.56 -2.37
C ARG A 48 -13.95 4.87 -3.03
N TYR A 49 -12.83 5.57 -3.08
CA TYR A 49 -11.57 4.96 -3.45
C TYR A 49 -11.09 4.04 -2.32
N PRO A 50 -11.08 2.71 -2.51
CA PRO A 50 -10.68 1.78 -1.46
C PRO A 50 -9.17 1.80 -1.26
N GLN A 51 -8.73 1.63 -0.03
CA GLN A 51 -7.32 1.64 0.35
C GLN A 51 -6.96 0.36 1.10
N PHE A 52 -5.77 -0.19 0.81
CA PHE A 52 -5.29 -1.38 1.49
C PHE A 52 -5.03 -1.13 2.98
N GLU A 53 -4.60 0.07 3.32
CA GLU A 53 -4.40 0.50 4.71
C GLU A 53 -5.71 0.50 5.51
N GLU A 54 -6.80 0.95 4.91
CA GLU A 54 -8.13 0.87 5.54
C GLU A 54 -8.58 -0.56 5.76
N PHE A 55 -8.36 -1.42 4.78
CA PHE A 55 -8.67 -2.84 4.93
C PHE A 55 -7.82 -3.49 6.03
N ALA A 56 -6.53 -3.19 6.08
CA ALA A 56 -5.65 -3.66 7.13
C ALA A 56 -6.14 -3.24 8.52
N ASP A 57 -6.57 -2.00 8.66
CA ASP A 57 -7.14 -1.49 9.91
C ASP A 57 -8.44 -2.22 10.30
N MET A 58 -9.31 -2.49 9.33
CA MET A 58 -10.56 -3.26 9.55
C MET A 58 -10.33 -4.64 10.16
N ILE A 59 -9.25 -5.31 9.79
CA ILE A 59 -8.89 -6.63 10.30
C ILE A 59 -7.81 -6.59 11.39
N ASN A 60 -7.49 -5.42 11.91
CA ASN A 60 -6.51 -5.18 12.97
C ASN A 60 -5.10 -5.67 12.65
N VAL A 61 -4.65 -5.47 11.42
CA VAL A 61 -3.28 -5.76 10.99
C VAL A 61 -2.65 -4.53 10.36
N THR A 62 -1.35 -4.60 10.10
CA THR A 62 -0.62 -3.52 9.42
C THR A 62 -0.48 -3.82 7.94
N GLY A 63 -0.13 -2.79 7.14
CA GLY A 63 0.19 -2.96 5.74
C GLY A 63 1.35 -3.93 5.49
N ASN A 64 2.34 -3.95 6.39
CA ASN A 64 3.44 -4.91 6.33
C ASN A 64 2.96 -6.36 6.49
N THR A 65 1.95 -6.59 7.31
CA THR A 65 1.33 -7.91 7.47
C THR A 65 0.69 -8.37 6.17
N LEU A 66 -0.02 -7.48 5.47
CA LEU A 66 -0.58 -7.78 4.15
C LEU A 66 0.52 -8.13 3.14
N ASN A 67 1.62 -7.41 3.13
CA ASN A 67 2.76 -7.71 2.26
C ASN A 67 3.40 -9.05 2.59
N ASN A 68 3.50 -9.41 3.85
CA ASN A 68 4.00 -10.72 4.28
C ASN A 68 3.08 -11.85 3.81
N TRP A 69 1.78 -11.66 3.90
CA TRP A 69 0.81 -12.65 3.42
C TRP A 69 0.85 -12.80 1.90
N ARG A 70 1.10 -11.73 1.15
CA ARG A 70 1.31 -11.81 -0.30
C ARG A 70 2.51 -12.67 -0.67
N ALA A 71 3.59 -12.57 0.11
CA ALA A 71 4.80 -13.36 -0.11
C ALA A 71 4.62 -14.84 0.29
N GLU A 72 3.80 -15.09 1.30
CA GLU A 72 3.62 -16.41 1.91
C GLU A 72 2.48 -17.21 1.29
N TYR A 73 1.38 -16.56 0.90
CA TYR A 73 0.17 -17.18 0.37
C TYR A 73 -0.13 -16.67 -1.04
N GLU A 74 0.02 -17.56 -2.02
CA GLU A 74 -0.22 -17.23 -3.43
C GLU A 74 -1.67 -16.80 -3.69
N GLU A 75 -2.64 -17.49 -3.09
CA GLU A 75 -4.06 -17.14 -3.19
C GLU A 75 -4.35 -15.72 -2.70
N PHE A 76 -3.69 -15.30 -1.62
CA PHE A 76 -3.83 -13.92 -1.11
C PHE A 76 -3.22 -12.91 -2.07
N ASN A 77 -2.06 -13.23 -2.65
CA ASN A 77 -1.43 -12.36 -3.63
C ASN A 77 -2.28 -12.18 -4.88
N GLU A 78 -2.90 -13.22 -5.40
CA GLU A 78 -3.79 -13.13 -6.56
C GLU A 78 -4.99 -12.21 -6.28
N VAL A 79 -5.60 -12.36 -5.11
CA VAL A 79 -6.71 -11.51 -4.69
C VAL A 79 -6.25 -10.06 -4.46
N TYR A 80 -5.08 -9.87 -3.90
CA TYR A 80 -4.49 -8.55 -3.72
C TYR A 80 -4.27 -7.82 -5.04
N GLU A 81 -3.70 -8.50 -6.04
CA GLU A 81 -3.50 -7.95 -7.39
C GLU A 81 -4.84 -7.59 -8.05
N ARG A 82 -5.85 -8.44 -7.89
CA ARG A 82 -7.20 -8.15 -8.37
C ARG A 82 -7.81 -6.94 -7.68
N CYS A 83 -7.63 -6.79 -6.39
CA CYS A 83 -8.07 -5.61 -5.65
C CYS A 83 -7.34 -4.34 -6.11
N HIS A 84 -6.07 -4.44 -6.45
CA HIS A 84 -5.30 -3.33 -7.01
C HIS A 84 -5.85 -2.90 -8.39
N GLU A 85 -6.25 -3.84 -9.23
CA GLU A 85 -6.93 -3.54 -10.49
C GLU A 85 -8.29 -2.86 -10.26
N ILE A 86 -9.09 -3.35 -9.31
CA ILE A 86 -10.37 -2.74 -8.93
C ILE A 86 -10.16 -1.30 -8.44
N GLN A 87 -9.15 -1.09 -7.64
CA GLN A 87 -8.75 0.23 -7.17
C GLN A 87 -8.45 1.19 -8.32
N ARG A 88 -7.68 0.74 -9.30
CA ARG A 88 -7.38 1.50 -10.51
C ARG A 88 -8.64 1.81 -11.33
N MET A 89 -9.52 0.82 -11.52
CA MET A 89 -10.79 1.02 -12.24
C MET A 89 -11.67 2.05 -11.57
N LYS A 90 -11.79 2.00 -10.26
CA LYS A 90 -12.55 2.99 -9.47
C LYS A 90 -11.94 4.38 -9.56
N LEU A 91 -10.62 4.50 -9.49
CA LEU A 91 -9.93 5.77 -9.66
C LEU A 91 -10.28 6.39 -11.01
N ASN A 92 -10.17 5.63 -12.10
CA ASN A 92 -10.48 6.10 -13.44
C ASN A 92 -11.96 6.51 -13.57
N LYS A 93 -12.87 5.67 -13.08
CA LYS A 93 -14.31 5.92 -13.15
C LYS A 93 -14.70 7.21 -12.44
N PHE A 94 -14.30 7.38 -11.19
CA PHE A 94 -14.68 8.54 -10.39
C PHE A 94 -13.92 9.81 -10.77
N ALA A 95 -12.70 9.69 -11.28
CA ALA A 95 -11.97 10.82 -11.84
C ALA A 95 -12.66 11.36 -13.10
N LEU A 96 -13.12 10.47 -13.99
CA LEU A 96 -13.88 10.84 -15.20
C LEU A 96 -15.24 11.46 -14.87
N LEU A 97 -15.89 11.02 -13.79
CA LEU A 97 -17.15 11.61 -13.31
C LEU A 97 -16.95 12.95 -12.57
N GLY A 98 -15.71 13.34 -12.30
CA GLY A 98 -15.38 14.56 -11.57
C GLY A 98 -15.62 14.48 -10.06
N THR A 99 -15.90 13.31 -9.51
CA THR A 99 -16.13 13.10 -8.08
C THR A 99 -14.87 13.26 -7.25
N PHE A 100 -13.73 12.87 -7.81
CA PHE A 100 -12.43 13.00 -7.16
C PHE A 100 -11.71 14.29 -7.57
N ASN A 101 -10.89 14.81 -6.67
CA ASN A 101 -10.00 15.91 -7.03
C ASN A 101 -9.04 15.47 -8.14
N ALA A 102 -9.06 16.17 -9.28
CA ALA A 102 -8.32 15.78 -10.48
C ALA A 102 -6.80 15.74 -10.24
N SER A 103 -6.25 16.70 -9.51
CA SER A 103 -4.81 16.76 -9.21
C SER A 103 -4.36 15.60 -8.33
N TYR A 104 -5.15 15.27 -7.31
CA TYR A 104 -4.85 14.16 -6.42
C TYR A 104 -5.06 12.81 -7.10
N ALA A 105 -6.11 12.67 -7.91
CA ALA A 105 -6.34 11.47 -8.71
C ALA A 105 -5.18 11.19 -9.68
N LYS A 106 -4.64 12.24 -10.32
CA LYS A 106 -3.44 12.13 -11.16
C LYS A 106 -2.22 11.68 -10.36
N PHE A 107 -2.02 12.25 -9.18
CA PHE A 107 -0.92 11.86 -8.27
C PHE A 107 -1.01 10.38 -7.90
N ILE A 108 -2.18 9.89 -7.53
CA ILE A 108 -2.39 8.47 -7.23
C ILE A 108 -2.16 7.59 -8.46
N ALA A 109 -2.69 7.97 -9.61
CA ALA A 109 -2.53 7.22 -10.85
C ALA A 109 -1.05 7.02 -11.21
N VAL A 110 -0.25 8.06 -11.08
CA VAL A 110 1.20 8.01 -11.38
C VAL A 110 1.96 7.19 -10.33
N ASN A 111 1.70 7.42 -9.05
CA ASN A 111 2.51 6.84 -7.97
C ASN A 111 2.08 5.42 -7.56
N HIS A 112 0.79 5.10 -7.63
CA HIS A 112 0.26 3.81 -7.17
C HIS A 112 -0.11 2.85 -8.32
N HIS A 113 -0.40 3.37 -9.50
CA HIS A 113 -0.86 2.56 -10.63
C HIS A 113 0.08 2.58 -11.84
N GLY A 114 1.23 3.21 -11.71
CA GLY A 114 2.25 3.23 -12.75
C GLY A 114 1.82 3.88 -14.05
N MET A 115 0.80 4.73 -14.03
CA MET A 115 0.37 5.48 -15.19
C MET A 115 1.36 6.60 -15.49
N SER A 116 1.60 6.87 -16.77
CA SER A 116 2.51 7.94 -17.19
C SER A 116 1.80 8.90 -18.13
N GLU A 117 2.15 10.16 -18.01
CA GLU A 117 1.75 11.19 -18.95
C GLU A 117 2.76 11.25 -20.10
N LYS A 118 2.29 11.13 -21.33
CA LYS A 118 3.15 11.35 -22.50
C LYS A 118 3.38 12.84 -22.68
N VAL A 119 4.59 13.27 -22.45
CA VAL A 119 5.02 14.64 -22.78
C VAL A 119 5.81 14.58 -24.07
N GLU A 120 5.19 15.02 -25.19
CA GLU A 120 5.91 15.23 -26.43
C GLU A 120 6.46 16.64 -26.45
N GLN A 121 7.75 16.78 -26.20
CA GLN A 121 8.45 18.03 -26.41
C GLN A 121 8.99 18.06 -27.84
N LYS A 122 8.37 18.85 -28.72
CA LYS A 122 8.96 19.22 -29.99
C LYS A 122 9.97 20.34 -29.75
N ILE A 123 11.22 19.98 -29.78
CA ILE A 123 12.30 20.96 -29.74
C ILE A 123 12.66 21.27 -31.18
N SER A 124 12.29 22.48 -31.66
CA SER A 124 12.84 23.01 -32.91
C SER A 124 14.19 23.63 -32.60
N ALA A 125 15.26 22.98 -33.02
CA ALA A 125 16.58 23.58 -32.94
C ALA A 125 16.72 24.59 -34.08
N ASP A 126 16.90 25.87 -33.74
CA ASP A 126 17.44 26.86 -34.68
C ASP A 126 18.89 26.51 -35.00
N GLU A 127 19.30 26.78 -36.25
CA GLU A 127 20.66 26.52 -36.70
C GLU A 127 21.71 27.07 -35.72
N GLY A 128 22.53 26.21 -35.13
CA GLY A 128 23.64 26.56 -34.28
C GLY A 128 23.41 26.36 -32.78
N VAL A 129 22.27 25.84 -32.38
CA VAL A 129 22.02 25.49 -30.97
C VAL A 129 22.07 23.96 -30.82
N GLU A 130 23.13 23.48 -30.19
CA GLU A 130 23.16 22.09 -29.75
C GLU A 130 22.31 21.95 -28.48
N VAL A 131 21.13 21.38 -28.62
CA VAL A 131 20.29 21.08 -27.47
C VAL A 131 20.57 19.63 -27.04
N PHE A 132 21.33 19.50 -25.95
CA PHE A 132 21.50 18.20 -25.31
C PHE A 132 20.23 17.92 -24.46
N VAL A 133 19.28 17.24 -25.06
CA VAL A 133 18.15 16.74 -24.30
C VAL A 133 18.53 15.36 -23.77
N ASN A 134 18.93 15.30 -22.52
CA ASN A 134 19.05 14.03 -21.81
C ASN A 134 17.66 13.53 -21.45
N VAL A 135 16.92 13.07 -22.45
CA VAL A 135 15.72 12.29 -22.23
C VAL A 135 16.19 10.86 -21.96
N LYS A 136 16.32 10.50 -20.69
CA LYS A 136 16.39 9.08 -20.37
C LYS A 136 15.03 8.49 -20.74
N ALA A 137 15.01 7.73 -21.82
CA ALA A 137 13.88 6.90 -22.13
C ALA A 137 13.61 6.01 -20.91
N PRO A 138 12.38 5.99 -20.37
CA PRO A 138 12.04 5.04 -19.32
C PRO A 138 12.16 3.64 -19.91
N ASN A 139 13.04 2.86 -19.30
CA ASN A 139 13.13 1.44 -19.63
C ASN A 139 11.94 0.70 -19.03
#